data_df5a2178671eb6217b0df89f0b39d077
#
_entry.id   df5a2178671eb6217b0df89f0b39d077
#
_cell.length_a   1.000
_cell.length_b   1.000
_cell.length_c   1.000
_cell.angle_alpha   90.00
_cell.angle_beta   90.00
_cell.angle_gamma   90.00
#
_symmetry.space_group_name_H-M   'P 1'
#
loop_
_entity.id
_entity.type
_entity.pdbx_description
1 polymer ?
#
loop_
_entity_poly.entity_id
_entity_poly.type
_entity_poly.pdbx_seq_one_letter_code
_entity_poly.pdbx_strand_id
1 'polypeptide(L)'
;MALNERGGVEDDIIVWRLGDEQFWVMPNGTNFDEIIKRFSSARSSSVEISDIRAETVLLAVQGPTAPAVIDSVVGTKPGRFRVVTSAFDTFDVVSAGTGYTGESGGEICIPIEGAERLWSSLVQAGATPCGLGARDTLRLEMGYPLWGQDLDPDTTPLEARLGWVVAWDHDFVGKSALESQRDDLDKELIAFATEGRAIPRNGYAVTAGESVGTVTSGNFSPTLRHGIGLCYLSPP
;
A
#
# COMPACT_ATOMS: atom_id res chain seq x y z
N MET A 1 -2.17 -9.70 3.11
CA MET A 1 -1.20 -9.99 2.04
C MET A 1 -1.58 -11.26 1.31
N ALA A 2 -1.31 -11.34 0.03
CA ALA A 2 -1.35 -12.58 -0.73
C ALA A 2 0.06 -13.20 -0.71
N LEU A 3 0.17 -14.46 -0.30
CA LEU A 3 1.44 -15.17 -0.19
C LEU A 3 1.47 -16.37 -1.11
N ASN A 4 2.67 -16.78 -1.55
CA ASN A 4 2.89 -18.06 -2.20
C ASN A 4 3.17 -19.18 -1.17
N GLU A 5 3.32 -20.40 -1.63
CA GLU A 5 3.55 -21.58 -0.76
C GLU A 5 4.87 -21.51 0.02
N ARG A 6 5.85 -20.71 -0.44
CA ARG A 6 7.13 -20.47 0.24
C ARG A 6 7.05 -19.34 1.27
N GLY A 7 5.88 -18.70 1.44
CA GLY A 7 5.66 -17.56 2.32
C GLY A 7 6.03 -16.20 1.70
N GLY A 8 6.50 -16.15 0.46
CA GLY A 8 6.86 -14.91 -0.23
C GLY A 8 5.63 -14.07 -0.60
N VAL A 9 5.80 -12.74 -0.62
CA VAL A 9 4.72 -11.78 -0.84
C VAL A 9 4.41 -11.65 -2.33
N GLU A 10 3.30 -12.19 -2.77
CA GLU A 10 2.82 -11.99 -4.14
C GLU A 10 2.13 -10.65 -4.32
N ASP A 11 1.48 -10.15 -3.28
CA ASP A 11 0.92 -8.79 -3.27
C ASP A 11 0.57 -8.32 -1.85
N ASP A 12 0.63 -7.02 -1.62
CA ASP A 12 0.18 -6.34 -0.41
C ASP A 12 -1.15 -5.62 -0.66
N ILE A 13 -2.22 -6.38 -0.71
CA ILE A 13 -3.56 -5.95 -1.08
C ILE A 13 -4.27 -5.17 0.05
N ILE A 14 -5.12 -4.23 -0.35
CA ILE A 14 -6.09 -3.58 0.55
C ILE A 14 -7.47 -4.18 0.30
N VAL A 15 -8.21 -4.43 1.38
CA VAL A 15 -9.59 -4.90 1.30
C VAL A 15 -10.51 -3.90 1.98
N TRP A 16 -11.49 -3.41 1.25
CA TRP A 16 -12.58 -2.59 1.77
C TRP A 16 -13.83 -3.45 1.95
N ARG A 17 -14.34 -3.51 3.18
CA ARG A 17 -15.60 -4.16 3.45
C ARG A 17 -16.72 -3.12 3.32
N LEU A 18 -17.59 -3.29 2.33
CA LEU A 18 -18.72 -2.40 2.06
C LEU A 18 -20.00 -2.86 2.78
N GLY A 19 -20.08 -4.15 3.06
CA GLY A 19 -21.24 -4.77 3.73
C GLY A 19 -20.88 -6.14 4.26
N ASP A 20 -21.88 -6.91 4.67
CA ASP A 20 -21.65 -8.26 5.23
C ASP A 20 -21.13 -9.24 4.18
N GLU A 21 -21.55 -9.08 2.93
CA GLU A 21 -21.23 -9.97 1.81
C GLU A 21 -20.53 -9.25 0.64
N GLN A 22 -20.18 -7.97 0.80
CA GLN A 22 -19.58 -7.17 -0.27
C GLN A 22 -18.22 -6.63 0.14
N PHE A 23 -17.21 -6.94 -0.67
CA PHE A 23 -15.83 -6.54 -0.46
C PHE A 23 -15.23 -6.02 -1.76
N TRP A 24 -14.43 -4.97 -1.65
CA TRP A 24 -13.55 -4.53 -2.74
C TRP A 24 -12.12 -4.88 -2.39
N VAL A 25 -11.42 -5.43 -3.36
CA VAL A 25 -10.01 -5.85 -3.23
C VAL A 25 -9.18 -5.00 -4.19
N MET A 26 -8.22 -4.26 -3.67
CA MET A 26 -7.30 -3.42 -4.44
C MET A 26 -5.90 -4.02 -4.41
N PRO A 27 -5.52 -4.81 -5.41
CA PRO A 27 -4.14 -5.25 -5.61
C PRO A 27 -3.28 -4.14 -6.21
N ASN A 28 -1.96 -4.30 -6.15
CA ASN A 28 -1.07 -3.50 -6.98
C ASN A 28 -1.38 -3.71 -8.46
N GLY A 29 -1.32 -2.63 -9.27
CA GLY A 29 -1.75 -2.68 -10.66
C GLY A 29 -1.00 -3.70 -11.52
N THR A 30 0.27 -3.97 -11.22
CA THR A 30 1.09 -4.99 -11.89
C THR A 30 0.70 -6.42 -11.55
N ASN A 31 0.01 -6.65 -10.43
CA ASN A 31 -0.29 -7.98 -9.90
C ASN A 31 -1.75 -8.39 -10.12
N PHE A 32 -2.55 -7.49 -10.69
CA PHE A 32 -3.99 -7.69 -10.82
C PHE A 32 -4.35 -9.04 -11.45
N ASP A 33 -3.73 -9.39 -12.58
CA ASP A 33 -4.09 -10.60 -13.33
C ASP A 33 -3.79 -11.90 -12.54
N GLU A 34 -2.72 -11.90 -11.74
CA GLU A 34 -2.41 -13.04 -10.88
C GLU A 34 -3.34 -13.08 -9.66
N ILE A 35 -3.62 -11.95 -9.05
CA ILE A 35 -4.51 -11.87 -7.89
C ILE A 35 -5.94 -12.27 -8.24
N ILE A 36 -6.50 -11.75 -9.33
CA ILE A 36 -7.87 -12.13 -9.75
C ILE A 36 -7.97 -13.61 -10.12
N LYS A 37 -6.93 -14.19 -10.73
CA LYS A 37 -6.86 -15.61 -11.02
C LYS A 37 -6.84 -16.47 -9.75
N ARG A 38 -6.06 -16.07 -8.74
CA ARG A 38 -6.00 -16.76 -7.44
C ARG A 38 -7.35 -16.72 -6.72
N PHE A 39 -7.95 -15.54 -6.61
CA PHE A 39 -9.28 -15.41 -6.01
C PHE A 39 -10.33 -16.25 -6.74
N SER A 40 -10.30 -16.21 -8.09
CA SER A 40 -11.20 -17.00 -8.92
C SER A 40 -11.02 -18.51 -8.73
N SER A 41 -9.79 -18.96 -8.52
CA SER A 41 -9.49 -20.39 -8.29
C SER A 41 -9.89 -20.86 -6.89
N ALA A 42 -9.77 -19.98 -5.89
CA ALA A 42 -10.07 -20.29 -4.49
C ALA A 42 -11.54 -20.08 -4.12
N ARG A 43 -12.32 -19.37 -4.94
CA ARG A 43 -13.70 -19.00 -4.60
C ARG A 43 -14.62 -20.23 -4.51
N SER A 44 -15.61 -20.16 -3.62
CA SER A 44 -16.77 -21.06 -3.65
C SER A 44 -17.71 -20.69 -4.79
N SER A 45 -18.61 -21.61 -5.17
CA SER A 45 -19.61 -21.36 -6.22
C SER A 45 -20.61 -20.24 -5.91
N SER A 46 -20.72 -19.84 -4.65
CA SER A 46 -21.59 -18.75 -4.18
C SER A 46 -20.93 -17.36 -4.23
N VAL A 47 -19.63 -17.27 -4.53
CA VAL A 47 -18.89 -16.00 -4.59
C VAL A 47 -18.76 -15.54 -6.03
N GLU A 48 -19.22 -14.35 -6.32
CA GLU A 48 -19.01 -13.66 -7.59
C GLU A 48 -17.81 -12.70 -7.48
N ILE A 49 -17.00 -12.66 -8.53
CA ILE A 49 -15.85 -11.75 -8.63
C ILE A 49 -15.99 -10.97 -9.94
N SER A 50 -16.00 -9.65 -9.83
CA SER A 50 -16.06 -8.73 -10.98
C SER A 50 -14.88 -7.77 -11.00
N ASP A 51 -14.38 -7.48 -12.19
CA ASP A 51 -13.37 -6.45 -12.43
C ASP A 51 -14.07 -5.11 -12.73
N ILE A 52 -13.89 -4.14 -11.84
CA ILE A 52 -14.49 -2.81 -11.96
C ILE A 52 -13.48 -1.72 -12.36
N ARG A 53 -12.25 -2.08 -12.71
CA ARG A 53 -11.18 -1.11 -13.02
C ARG A 53 -11.49 -0.19 -14.20
N ALA A 54 -12.18 -0.70 -15.21
CA ALA A 54 -12.56 0.10 -16.38
C ALA A 54 -13.71 1.08 -16.11
N GLU A 55 -14.43 0.87 -15.02
CA GLU A 55 -15.66 1.60 -14.69
C GLU A 55 -15.45 2.64 -13.58
N THR A 56 -14.30 2.58 -12.89
CA THR A 56 -14.05 3.39 -11.69
C THR A 56 -12.70 4.06 -11.69
N VAL A 57 -12.60 5.14 -10.91
CA VAL A 57 -11.35 5.85 -10.62
C VAL A 57 -11.16 5.96 -9.12
N LEU A 58 -9.96 5.66 -8.64
CA LEU A 58 -9.56 5.83 -7.24
C LEU A 58 -8.67 7.06 -7.09
N LEU A 59 -9.12 8.04 -6.31
CA LEU A 59 -8.38 9.26 -5.99
C LEU A 59 -7.91 9.24 -4.53
N ALA A 60 -6.62 9.43 -4.30
CA ALA A 60 -6.06 9.60 -2.96
C ALA A 60 -5.95 11.09 -2.61
N VAL A 61 -6.58 11.50 -1.50
CA VAL A 61 -6.52 12.86 -0.97
C VAL A 61 -5.92 12.80 0.43
N GLN A 62 -4.67 13.26 0.56
CA GLN A 62 -3.86 13.04 1.74
C GLN A 62 -3.25 14.36 2.24
N GLY A 63 -3.05 14.47 3.55
CA GLY A 63 -2.43 15.63 4.19
C GLY A 63 -3.26 16.16 5.37
N PRO A 64 -2.72 17.09 6.16
CA PRO A 64 -3.38 17.57 7.38
C PRO A 64 -4.77 18.19 7.15
N THR A 65 -5.01 18.80 5.99
CA THR A 65 -6.29 19.42 5.60
C THR A 65 -7.19 18.49 4.79
N ALA A 66 -6.69 17.34 4.33
CA ALA A 66 -7.43 16.43 3.46
C ALA A 66 -8.78 15.98 4.02
N PRO A 67 -8.94 15.66 5.34
CA PRO A 67 -10.25 15.31 5.87
C PRO A 67 -11.31 16.41 5.70
N ALA A 68 -10.92 17.68 5.82
CA ALA A 68 -11.84 18.80 5.63
C ALA A 68 -12.17 19.02 4.15
N VAL A 69 -11.19 18.85 3.25
CA VAL A 69 -11.40 18.91 1.80
C VAL A 69 -12.34 17.81 1.34
N ILE A 70 -12.13 16.57 1.77
CA ILE A 70 -12.99 15.43 1.44
C ILE A 70 -14.43 15.72 1.92
N ASP A 71 -14.59 16.11 3.19
CA ASP A 71 -15.90 16.42 3.77
C ASP A 71 -16.65 17.51 3.00
N SER A 72 -15.95 18.58 2.61
CA SER A 72 -16.56 19.68 1.86
C SER A 72 -17.02 19.32 0.44
N VAL A 73 -16.43 18.27 -0.17
CA VAL A 73 -16.70 17.88 -1.56
C VAL A 73 -17.67 16.68 -1.64
N VAL A 74 -17.46 15.65 -0.83
CA VAL A 74 -18.28 14.41 -0.90
C VAL A 74 -19.14 14.20 0.35
N GLY A 75 -19.19 15.19 1.26
CA GLY A 75 -20.09 15.19 2.42
C GLY A 75 -19.79 14.08 3.43
N THR A 76 -18.54 13.60 3.49
CA THR A 76 -18.16 12.52 4.39
C THR A 76 -16.72 12.68 4.88
N LYS A 77 -16.44 12.08 6.03
CA LYS A 77 -15.13 12.09 6.68
C LYS A 77 -14.79 10.68 7.15
N PRO A 78 -14.28 9.84 6.27
CA PRO A 78 -13.97 8.46 6.65
C PRO A 78 -12.94 8.44 7.77
N GLY A 79 -13.27 7.76 8.88
CA GLY A 79 -12.32 7.48 9.95
C GLY A 79 -11.22 6.52 9.49
N ARG A 80 -10.09 6.51 10.21
CA ARG A 80 -8.96 5.62 9.87
C ARG A 80 -9.42 4.17 9.76
N PHE A 81 -9.11 3.52 8.63
CA PHE A 81 -9.52 2.16 8.28
C PHE A 81 -11.04 1.92 8.29
N ARG A 82 -11.82 2.97 8.05
CA ARG A 82 -13.27 2.87 7.87
C ARG A 82 -13.64 3.18 6.44
N VAL A 83 -14.66 2.48 5.95
CA VAL A 83 -15.26 2.69 4.64
C VAL A 83 -16.62 3.31 4.83
N VAL A 84 -16.94 4.31 4.03
CA VAL A 84 -18.24 4.99 4.04
C VAL A 84 -18.70 5.22 2.60
N THR A 85 -19.99 5.09 2.38
CA THR A 85 -20.62 5.42 1.10
C THR A 85 -21.30 6.78 1.22
N SER A 86 -21.16 7.59 0.18
CA SER A 86 -21.81 8.90 0.06
C SER A 86 -22.17 9.15 -1.40
N ALA A 87 -22.57 10.37 -1.72
CA ALA A 87 -22.86 10.77 -3.10
C ALA A 87 -22.06 12.01 -3.48
N PHE A 88 -21.66 12.07 -4.73
CA PHE A 88 -21.12 13.27 -5.38
C PHE A 88 -21.90 13.52 -6.65
N ASP A 89 -22.63 14.62 -6.72
CA ASP A 89 -23.65 14.89 -7.74
C ASP A 89 -24.65 13.73 -7.84
N THR A 90 -24.65 13.02 -8.98
CA THR A 90 -25.54 11.87 -9.26
C THR A 90 -24.84 10.53 -9.11
N PHE A 91 -23.59 10.50 -8.64
CA PHE A 91 -22.77 9.29 -8.53
C PHE A 91 -22.68 8.82 -7.09
N ASP A 92 -22.75 7.52 -6.89
CA ASP A 92 -22.37 6.89 -5.64
C ASP A 92 -20.85 6.93 -5.50
N VAL A 93 -20.37 7.28 -4.31
CA VAL A 93 -18.97 7.39 -3.98
C VAL A 93 -18.66 6.52 -2.78
N VAL A 94 -17.59 5.74 -2.87
CA VAL A 94 -17.06 4.97 -1.74
C VAL A 94 -15.76 5.62 -1.30
N SER A 95 -15.70 6.03 -0.04
CA SER A 95 -14.53 6.66 0.55
C SER A 95 -13.99 5.81 1.70
N ALA A 96 -12.68 5.67 1.79
CA ALA A 96 -12.02 4.97 2.88
C ALA A 96 -10.96 5.84 3.54
N GLY A 97 -10.84 5.75 4.86
CA GLY A 97 -9.76 6.39 5.62
C GLY A 97 -8.46 5.60 5.54
N THR A 98 -8.04 5.33 4.31
CA THR A 98 -6.79 4.64 3.93
C THR A 98 -5.88 5.59 3.15
N GLY A 99 -4.63 5.19 2.97
CA GLY A 99 -3.63 5.98 2.23
C GLY A 99 -2.24 5.41 2.40
N TYR A 100 -1.29 5.98 1.67
CA TYR A 100 0.09 5.50 1.57
C TYR A 100 1.11 6.60 1.87
N THR A 101 0.73 7.59 2.67
CA THR A 101 1.56 8.77 2.96
C THR A 101 1.85 8.97 4.44
N GLY A 102 1.20 8.19 5.31
CA GLY A 102 1.23 8.40 6.76
C GLY A 102 0.42 9.60 7.26
N GLU A 103 -0.08 10.40 6.34
CA GLU A 103 -0.88 11.59 6.64
C GLU A 103 -2.36 11.25 6.85
N SER A 104 -3.08 12.20 7.42
CA SER A 104 -4.54 12.16 7.47
C SER A 104 -5.13 12.29 6.07
N GLY A 105 -6.28 11.67 5.83
CA GLY A 105 -6.95 11.76 4.53
C GLY A 105 -7.75 10.51 4.21
N GLY A 106 -7.94 10.28 2.94
CA GLY A 106 -8.67 9.11 2.46
C GLY A 106 -8.43 8.85 0.98
N GLU A 107 -9.00 7.74 0.55
CA GLU A 107 -9.08 7.33 -0.84
C GLU A 107 -10.56 7.32 -1.24
N ILE A 108 -10.87 7.85 -2.41
CA ILE A 108 -12.23 8.05 -2.90
C ILE A 108 -12.37 7.34 -4.24
N CYS A 109 -13.26 6.37 -4.29
CA CYS A 109 -13.60 5.65 -5.52
C CYS A 109 -14.93 6.18 -6.07
N ILE A 110 -14.96 6.48 -7.36
CA ILE A 110 -16.10 7.04 -8.07
C ILE A 110 -16.20 6.40 -9.47
N PRO A 111 -17.41 6.27 -10.07
CA PRO A 111 -17.55 5.96 -11.49
C PRO A 111 -16.74 6.91 -12.38
N ILE A 112 -16.17 6.37 -13.45
CA ILE A 112 -15.24 7.11 -14.34
C ILE A 112 -15.87 8.38 -14.92
N GLU A 113 -17.19 8.39 -15.16
CA GLU A 113 -17.94 9.53 -15.70
C GLU A 113 -17.97 10.73 -14.72
N GLY A 114 -17.83 10.47 -13.43
CA GLY A 114 -17.77 11.51 -12.39
C GLY A 114 -16.36 11.97 -12.04
N ALA A 115 -15.32 11.25 -12.47
CA ALA A 115 -13.95 11.40 -11.97
C ALA A 115 -13.34 12.78 -12.24
N GLU A 116 -13.50 13.33 -13.45
CA GLU A 116 -12.96 14.65 -13.81
C GLU A 116 -13.60 15.78 -12.98
N ARG A 117 -14.91 15.68 -12.74
CA ARG A 117 -15.61 16.68 -11.90
C ARG A 117 -15.19 16.56 -10.45
N LEU A 118 -15.08 15.34 -9.92
CA LEU A 118 -14.59 15.12 -8.57
C LEU A 118 -13.18 15.66 -8.39
N TRP A 119 -12.26 15.36 -9.30
CA TRP A 119 -10.90 15.89 -9.30
C TRP A 119 -10.90 17.43 -9.26
N SER A 120 -11.66 18.06 -10.16
CA SER A 120 -11.75 19.52 -10.25
C SER A 120 -12.31 20.14 -8.97
N SER A 121 -13.33 19.51 -8.36
CA SER A 121 -13.92 19.97 -7.10
C SER A 121 -12.95 19.85 -5.94
N LEU A 122 -12.19 18.76 -5.86
CA LEU A 122 -11.15 18.60 -4.84
C LEU A 122 -10.05 19.66 -4.97
N VAL A 123 -9.60 19.95 -6.19
CA VAL A 123 -8.61 21.01 -6.46
C VAL A 123 -9.16 22.40 -6.08
N GLN A 124 -10.41 22.69 -6.43
CA GLN A 124 -11.07 23.95 -6.04
C GLN A 124 -11.25 24.07 -4.52
N ALA A 125 -11.45 22.96 -3.83
CA ALA A 125 -11.53 22.91 -2.37
C ALA A 125 -10.16 23.02 -1.67
N GLY A 126 -9.07 23.13 -2.43
CA GLY A 126 -7.70 23.38 -1.92
C GLY A 126 -6.76 22.18 -1.96
N ALA A 127 -7.15 21.05 -2.56
CA ALA A 127 -6.21 19.96 -2.81
C ALA A 127 -5.20 20.36 -3.89
N THR A 128 -3.93 20.06 -3.68
CA THR A 128 -2.86 20.29 -4.65
C THR A 128 -2.56 18.99 -5.40
N PRO A 129 -2.63 18.99 -6.75
CA PRO A 129 -2.20 17.85 -7.54
C PRO A 129 -0.74 17.50 -7.29
N CYS A 130 -0.47 16.23 -7.00
CA CYS A 130 0.85 15.72 -6.70
C CYS A 130 1.24 14.60 -7.67
N GLY A 131 2.52 14.56 -8.05
CA GLY A 131 3.06 13.50 -8.91
C GLY A 131 3.51 12.27 -8.13
N LEU A 132 3.85 11.19 -8.85
CA LEU A 132 4.34 9.93 -8.28
C LEU A 132 5.59 10.10 -7.40
N GLY A 133 6.45 11.09 -7.70
CA GLY A 133 7.62 11.40 -6.87
C GLY A 133 7.25 11.84 -5.45
N ALA A 134 6.15 12.60 -5.28
CA ALA A 134 5.66 12.95 -3.96
C ALA A 134 5.12 11.72 -3.21
N ARG A 135 4.35 10.87 -3.89
CA ARG A 135 3.84 9.61 -3.33
C ARG A 135 4.98 8.72 -2.85
N ASP A 136 6.02 8.53 -3.67
CA ASP A 136 7.18 7.69 -3.32
C ASP A 136 7.97 8.28 -2.14
N THR A 137 8.21 9.59 -2.13
CA THR A 137 8.91 10.23 -1.03
C THR A 137 8.14 10.11 0.29
N LEU A 138 6.84 10.38 0.28
CA LEU A 138 6.01 10.34 1.49
C LEU A 138 5.88 8.92 2.06
N ARG A 139 5.66 7.91 1.22
CA ARG A 139 5.61 6.52 1.70
C ARG A 139 6.95 6.09 2.31
N LEU A 140 8.08 6.52 1.69
CA LEU A 140 9.41 6.16 2.17
C LEU A 140 9.77 6.87 3.48
N GLU A 141 9.34 8.11 3.68
CA GLU A 141 9.46 8.83 4.96
C GLU A 141 8.75 8.08 6.10
N MET A 142 7.69 7.32 5.79
CA MET A 142 6.97 6.46 6.74
C MET A 142 7.56 5.05 6.87
N GLY A 143 8.55 4.70 6.04
CA GLY A 143 9.09 3.35 5.99
C GLY A 143 8.12 2.33 5.38
N TYR A 144 7.13 2.77 4.61
CA TYR A 144 6.20 1.86 3.95
C TYR A 144 6.87 1.17 2.76
N PRO A 145 6.93 -0.17 2.75
CA PRO A 145 7.52 -0.91 1.64
C PRO A 145 6.68 -0.78 0.37
N LEU A 146 7.33 -0.88 -0.77
CA LEU A 146 6.70 -0.87 -2.08
C LEU A 146 6.88 -2.24 -2.74
N TRP A 147 5.78 -2.85 -3.19
CA TRP A 147 5.84 -4.09 -3.94
C TRP A 147 6.58 -3.90 -5.28
N GLY A 148 7.44 -4.85 -5.63
CA GLY A 148 8.33 -4.75 -6.79
C GLY A 148 9.66 -4.03 -6.51
N GLN A 149 9.83 -3.46 -5.31
CA GLN A 149 11.12 -2.91 -4.84
C GLN A 149 11.52 -3.51 -3.48
N ASP A 150 10.67 -3.35 -2.48
CA ASP A 150 10.91 -3.78 -1.10
C ASP A 150 10.22 -5.11 -0.79
N LEU A 151 9.19 -5.46 -1.53
CA LEU A 151 8.45 -6.72 -1.44
C LEU A 151 8.41 -7.40 -2.79
N ASP A 152 8.55 -8.73 -2.78
CA ASP A 152 8.50 -9.59 -3.96
C ASP A 152 8.14 -11.04 -3.56
N PRO A 153 7.96 -11.96 -4.54
CA PRO A 153 7.64 -13.37 -4.25
C PRO A 153 8.74 -14.18 -3.55
N ASP A 154 9.94 -13.64 -3.40
CA ASP A 154 11.08 -14.26 -2.71
C ASP A 154 11.37 -13.60 -1.34
N THR A 155 10.49 -12.69 -0.91
CA THR A 155 10.59 -11.98 0.36
C THR A 155 9.35 -12.26 1.20
N THR A 156 9.54 -12.68 2.44
CA THR A 156 8.46 -13.01 3.37
C THR A 156 8.01 -11.78 4.18
N PRO A 157 6.77 -11.77 4.71
CA PRO A 157 6.35 -10.73 5.65
C PRO A 157 7.22 -10.62 6.90
N LEU A 158 7.86 -11.71 7.31
CA LEU A 158 8.74 -11.73 8.48
C LEU A 158 10.03 -10.96 8.18
N GLU A 159 10.68 -11.26 7.07
CA GLU A 159 11.87 -10.54 6.59
C GLU A 159 11.58 -9.06 6.36
N ALA A 160 10.39 -8.73 5.86
CA ALA A 160 9.93 -7.34 5.62
C ALA A 160 9.49 -6.60 6.90
N ARG A 161 9.65 -7.21 8.08
CA ARG A 161 9.18 -6.68 9.39
C ARG A 161 7.68 -6.38 9.44
N LEU A 162 6.91 -7.11 8.65
CA LEU A 162 5.46 -7.06 8.58
C LEU A 162 4.80 -8.26 9.29
N GLY A 163 5.53 -8.97 10.17
CA GLY A 163 5.01 -10.12 10.91
C GLY A 163 3.75 -9.82 11.72
N TRP A 164 3.49 -8.56 12.04
CA TRP A 164 2.29 -8.12 12.75
C TRP A 164 0.99 -8.26 11.92
N VAL A 165 1.07 -8.40 10.59
CA VAL A 165 -0.11 -8.64 9.75
C VAL A 165 -0.44 -10.13 9.62
N VAL A 166 0.44 -11.02 10.10
CA VAL A 166 0.26 -12.47 10.00
C VAL A 166 -0.69 -12.94 11.10
N ALA A 167 -1.88 -13.39 10.71
CA ALA A 167 -2.86 -13.95 11.63
C ALA A 167 -2.62 -15.46 11.77
N TRP A 168 -1.92 -15.86 12.81
CA TRP A 168 -1.49 -17.25 13.04
C TRP A 168 -2.60 -18.21 13.48
N ASP A 169 -3.77 -17.68 13.82
CA ASP A 169 -4.90 -18.40 14.39
C ASP A 169 -5.79 -19.12 13.35
N HIS A 170 -5.47 -18.99 12.06
CA HIS A 170 -6.14 -19.69 10.97
C HIS A 170 -5.15 -20.19 9.91
N ASP A 171 -5.63 -21.02 8.99
CA ASP A 171 -4.81 -21.53 7.89
C ASP A 171 -4.79 -20.54 6.72
N PHE A 172 -3.62 -20.41 6.11
CA PHE A 172 -3.40 -19.60 4.90
C PHE A 172 -2.25 -20.18 4.07
N VAL A 173 -2.18 -19.81 2.81
CA VAL A 173 -1.11 -20.21 1.90
C VAL A 173 0.23 -19.68 2.39
N GLY A 174 1.24 -20.53 2.53
CA GLY A 174 2.57 -20.17 2.99
C GLY A 174 2.77 -20.24 4.52
N LYS A 175 1.72 -20.57 5.31
CA LYS A 175 1.83 -20.60 6.78
C LYS A 175 2.97 -21.49 7.28
N SER A 176 3.06 -22.73 6.81
CA SER A 176 4.11 -23.66 7.24
C SER A 176 5.52 -23.16 6.92
N ALA A 177 5.69 -22.49 5.77
CA ALA A 177 6.96 -21.89 5.41
C ALA A 177 7.33 -20.74 6.35
N LEU A 178 6.36 -19.86 6.69
CA LEU A 178 6.60 -18.78 7.65
C LEU A 178 6.88 -19.31 9.07
N GLU A 179 6.19 -20.37 9.50
CA GLU A 179 6.45 -21.00 10.79
C GLU A 179 7.88 -21.53 10.89
N SER A 180 8.41 -22.13 9.81
CA SER A 180 9.78 -22.64 9.78
C SER A 180 10.87 -21.57 9.75
N GLN A 181 10.56 -20.37 9.26
CA GLN A 181 11.51 -19.24 9.14
C GLN A 181 11.48 -18.31 10.36
N ARG A 182 10.53 -18.51 11.27
CA ARG A 182 10.21 -17.52 12.33
C ARG A 182 11.38 -17.13 13.21
N ASP A 183 12.28 -18.06 13.50
CA ASP A 183 13.40 -17.88 14.41
C ASP A 183 14.76 -17.75 13.68
N ASP A 184 14.76 -17.85 12.34
CA ASP A 184 16.00 -17.80 11.54
C ASP A 184 15.68 -17.17 10.18
N LEU A 185 15.85 -15.86 10.10
CA LEU A 185 15.59 -15.08 8.89
C LEU A 185 16.87 -14.87 8.09
N ASP A 186 16.84 -15.11 6.80
CA ASP A 186 17.97 -14.91 5.89
C ASP A 186 18.34 -13.43 5.72
N LYS A 187 17.37 -12.53 5.89
CA LYS A 187 17.52 -11.08 5.73
C LYS A 187 16.44 -10.33 6.52
N GLU A 188 16.69 -9.07 6.82
CA GLU A 188 15.69 -8.17 7.43
C GLU A 188 15.63 -6.83 6.73
N LEU A 189 14.42 -6.29 6.57
CA LEU A 189 14.21 -4.94 6.05
C LEU A 189 14.57 -3.89 7.10
N ILE A 190 15.50 -3.02 6.77
CA ILE A 190 15.98 -1.95 7.63
C ILE A 190 15.73 -0.60 6.97
N ALA A 191 15.16 0.35 7.72
CA ALA A 191 15.10 1.74 7.33
C ALA A 191 16.38 2.45 7.78
N PHE A 192 16.91 3.33 6.93
CA PHE A 192 18.12 4.10 7.23
C PHE A 192 18.04 5.53 6.69
N ALA A 193 18.91 6.39 7.23
CA ALA A 193 19.13 7.74 6.75
C ALA A 193 20.62 7.95 6.47
N THR A 194 20.90 8.77 5.43
CA THR A 194 22.29 9.10 5.09
C THR A 194 22.76 10.35 5.83
N GLU A 195 24.06 10.44 6.07
CA GLU A 195 24.67 11.69 6.49
C GLU A 195 24.74 12.68 5.32
N GLY A 196 24.37 13.94 5.58
CA GLY A 196 24.42 14.98 4.59
C GLY A 196 23.39 14.83 3.46
N ARG A 197 23.81 15.11 2.22
CA ARG A 197 22.93 15.18 1.05
C ARG A 197 23.04 14.01 0.10
N ALA A 198 23.75 12.96 0.49
CA ALA A 198 23.84 11.74 -0.32
C ALA A 198 22.44 11.10 -0.47
N ILE A 199 22.09 10.71 -1.70
CA ILE A 199 20.79 10.10 -1.98
C ILE A 199 21.03 8.63 -2.30
N PRO A 200 20.54 7.69 -1.48
CA PRO A 200 20.65 6.27 -1.78
C PRO A 200 19.77 5.92 -2.98
N ARG A 201 20.16 4.89 -3.71
CA ARG A 201 19.41 4.39 -4.88
C ARG A 201 19.28 2.89 -4.83
N ASN A 202 18.21 2.38 -5.40
CA ASN A 202 18.01 0.94 -5.57
C ASN A 202 19.26 0.30 -6.17
N GLY A 203 19.67 -0.85 -5.63
CA GLY A 203 20.84 -1.60 -6.06
C GLY A 203 22.18 -1.15 -5.43
N TYR A 204 22.21 -0.07 -4.63
CA TYR A 204 23.44 0.31 -3.91
C TYR A 204 23.72 -0.69 -2.79
N ALA A 205 24.99 -1.08 -2.69
CA ALA A 205 25.46 -1.95 -1.62
C ALA A 205 25.41 -1.22 -0.26
N VAL A 206 25.04 -1.96 0.77
CA VAL A 206 25.03 -1.51 2.18
C VAL A 206 25.81 -2.49 3.01
N THR A 207 26.59 -1.98 3.96
CA THR A 207 27.31 -2.78 4.95
C THR A 207 27.06 -2.23 6.36
N ALA A 208 26.84 -3.11 7.32
CA ALA A 208 26.66 -2.75 8.72
C ALA A 208 27.43 -3.78 9.59
N GLY A 209 28.69 -3.47 9.97
CA GLY A 209 29.57 -4.44 10.57
C GLY A 209 29.89 -5.58 9.60
N GLU A 210 29.55 -6.81 9.96
CA GLU A 210 29.72 -8.00 9.12
C GLU A 210 28.50 -8.24 8.19
N SER A 211 27.37 -7.61 8.47
CA SER A 211 26.16 -7.70 7.64
C SER A 211 26.34 -6.97 6.31
N VAL A 212 25.88 -7.60 5.24
CA VAL A 212 25.88 -7.05 3.88
C VAL A 212 24.47 -7.06 3.30
N GLY A 213 24.22 -6.15 2.38
CA GLY A 213 22.90 -6.07 1.77
C GLY A 213 22.82 -5.07 0.62
N THR A 214 21.60 -4.77 0.24
CA THR A 214 21.32 -3.92 -0.92
C THR A 214 20.15 -2.98 -0.62
N VAL A 215 20.27 -1.72 -1.05
CA VAL A 215 19.19 -0.74 -1.01
C VAL A 215 18.08 -1.17 -1.98
N THR A 216 16.87 -1.27 -1.48
CA THR A 216 15.67 -1.57 -2.28
C THR A 216 14.91 -0.30 -2.65
N SER A 217 14.80 0.65 -1.72
CA SER A 217 14.19 1.96 -1.96
C SER A 217 15.09 3.07 -1.44
N GLY A 218 15.20 4.17 -2.17
CA GLY A 218 16.00 5.30 -1.73
C GLY A 218 15.63 6.61 -2.41
N ASN A 219 15.51 7.67 -1.61
CA ASN A 219 15.16 9.01 -2.09
C ASN A 219 15.73 10.08 -1.15
N PHE A 220 15.59 11.34 -1.56
CA PHE A 220 15.81 12.49 -0.68
C PHE A 220 14.50 12.86 0.02
N SER A 221 14.55 12.97 1.35
CA SER A 221 13.43 13.47 2.14
C SER A 221 13.49 15.00 2.26
N PRO A 222 12.52 15.74 1.71
CA PRO A 222 12.42 17.19 1.94
C PRO A 222 12.14 17.54 3.40
N THR A 223 11.39 16.68 4.10
CA THR A 223 11.02 16.85 5.51
C THR A 223 12.24 16.71 6.42
N LEU A 224 13.02 15.65 6.24
CA LEU A 224 14.20 15.35 7.04
C LEU A 224 15.47 16.03 6.53
N ARG A 225 15.49 16.49 5.27
CA ARG A 225 16.58 17.18 4.56
C ARG A 225 17.83 16.36 4.35
N HIS A 226 17.67 15.01 4.28
CA HIS A 226 18.74 14.09 3.93
C HIS A 226 18.21 12.89 3.12
N GLY A 227 19.10 12.06 2.63
CA GLY A 227 18.72 10.82 1.97
C GLY A 227 18.14 9.82 2.96
N ILE A 228 17.11 9.12 2.54
CA ILE A 228 16.47 8.03 3.29
C ILE A 228 16.33 6.82 2.41
N GLY A 229 16.26 5.64 3.01
CA GLY A 229 16.10 4.42 2.24
C GLY A 229 15.63 3.23 3.06
N LEU A 230 15.26 2.19 2.33
CA LEU A 230 15.06 0.84 2.82
C LEU A 230 16.11 -0.07 2.21
N CYS A 231 16.58 -1.04 2.94
CA CYS A 231 17.51 -2.05 2.47
C CYS A 231 17.24 -3.38 3.17
N TYR A 232 17.55 -4.48 2.53
CA TYR A 232 17.69 -5.75 3.22
C TYR A 232 19.14 -5.94 3.65
N LEU A 233 19.32 -6.37 4.90
CA LEU A 233 20.61 -6.80 5.44
C LEU A 233 20.51 -8.26 5.86
N SER A 234 21.50 -9.06 5.50
CA SER A 234 21.67 -10.39 6.09
C SER A 234 22.11 -10.25 7.55
N PRO A 235 21.66 -11.10 8.48
CA PRO A 235 22.18 -11.16 9.83
C PRO A 235 23.71 -11.43 9.82
N PRO A 236 24.44 -11.01 10.85
CA PRO A 236 25.88 -11.23 10.95
C PRO A 236 26.22 -12.71 11.18
#